data_8024517afb656b384c920ac2a109cb17
#
_entry.id   8024517afb656b384c920ac2a109cb17
#
_cell.length_a   1.000
_cell.length_b   1.000
_cell.length_c   1.000
_cell.angle_alpha   90.00
_cell.angle_beta   90.00
_cell.angle_gamma   90.00
#
_symmetry.space_group_name_H-M   'P 1'
#
loop_
_entity.id
_entity.type
_entity.pdbx_description
1 polymer ?
#
loop_
_entity_poly.entity_id
_entity_poly.type
_entity_poly.pdbx_seq_one_letter_code
_entity_poly.pdbx_strand_id
1 'polypeptide(L)'
;MNRELLNDRLCARGLDDRLGGYIILEAAKKAKERGCTCGIYAATTVGEELTKHGAARNVHIKYQWENGCGRTCTDADAIHMAARGIPTTVMSIPLRYMHNPAEVCSMEDVQGCIDVLAEFLCGIGSDICLKPLEG
;
A
#
# COMPACT_ATOMS: atom_id res chain seq x y z
N MET A 1 -1.87 -22.14 9.75
CA MET A 1 -1.92 -23.01 8.55
C MET A 1 -2.20 -22.11 7.38
N ASN A 2 -1.29 -22.05 6.41
CA ASN A 2 -1.49 -21.26 5.17
C ASN A 2 -2.02 -22.21 4.10
N ARG A 3 -3.05 -21.82 3.36
CA ARG A 3 -3.64 -22.62 2.29
C ARG A 3 -3.91 -21.76 1.07
N GLU A 4 -3.44 -22.22 -0.07
CA GLU A 4 -3.91 -21.74 -1.35
C GLU A 4 -5.31 -22.31 -1.62
N LEU A 5 -6.20 -21.46 -2.08
CA LEU A 5 -7.57 -21.81 -2.43
C LEU A 5 -7.77 -21.66 -3.94
N LEU A 6 -8.90 -22.17 -4.46
CA LEU A 6 -9.29 -21.96 -5.85
C LEU A 6 -9.41 -20.46 -6.18
N ASN A 7 -9.26 -20.13 -7.46
CA ASN A 7 -9.36 -18.76 -7.99
C ASN A 7 -8.32 -17.79 -7.39
N ASP A 8 -7.08 -18.24 -7.27
CA ASP A 8 -5.95 -17.44 -6.84
C ASP A 8 -6.14 -16.75 -5.47
N ARG A 9 -6.71 -17.50 -4.52
CA ARG A 9 -6.97 -17.04 -3.18
C ARG A 9 -6.02 -17.66 -2.17
N LEU A 10 -5.54 -16.85 -1.26
CA LEU A 10 -4.75 -17.28 -0.11
C LEU A 10 -5.59 -17.17 1.16
N CYS A 11 -5.60 -18.25 1.93
CA CYS A 11 -6.14 -18.26 3.29
C CYS A 11 -5.00 -18.44 4.27
N ALA A 12 -4.83 -17.50 5.19
CA ALA A 12 -3.80 -17.57 6.21
C ALA A 12 -4.24 -16.85 7.49
N ARG A 13 -3.45 -16.99 8.53
CA ARG A 13 -3.62 -16.28 9.79
C ARG A 13 -2.76 -15.01 9.79
N GLY A 14 -3.35 -13.89 10.18
CA GLY A 14 -2.66 -12.61 10.33
C GLY A 14 -2.16 -12.08 8.99
N LEU A 15 -3.01 -12.13 7.95
CA LEU A 15 -2.76 -11.43 6.68
C LEU A 15 -2.79 -9.92 6.91
N ASP A 16 -3.63 -9.48 7.79
CA ASP A 16 -3.61 -8.17 8.39
C ASP A 16 -2.62 -8.15 9.58
N ASP A 17 -1.46 -7.47 9.51
CA ASP A 17 -0.96 -6.79 8.30
C ASP A 17 0.41 -7.35 7.83
N ARG A 18 0.56 -8.65 7.74
CA ARG A 18 1.76 -9.27 7.13
C ARG A 18 1.82 -9.05 5.62
N LEU A 19 0.65 -8.88 4.97
CA LEU A 19 0.59 -8.60 3.55
C LEU A 19 1.13 -7.21 3.23
N GLY A 20 0.82 -6.19 4.03
CA GLY A 20 1.37 -4.86 3.86
C GLY A 20 2.90 -4.87 3.88
N GLY A 21 3.50 -5.53 4.87
CA GLY A 21 4.95 -5.71 4.93
C GLY A 21 5.53 -6.41 3.70
N TYR A 22 4.91 -7.46 3.22
CA TYR A 22 5.32 -8.17 2.00
C TYR A 22 5.20 -7.29 0.76
N ILE A 23 4.08 -6.60 0.58
CA ILE A 23 3.83 -5.71 -0.56
C ILE A 23 4.85 -4.58 -0.63
N ILE A 24 5.15 -3.93 0.50
CA ILE A 24 6.12 -2.84 0.56
C ILE A 24 7.50 -3.32 0.12
N LEU A 25 7.94 -4.49 0.58
CA LEU A 25 9.24 -5.05 0.22
C LEU A 25 9.33 -5.43 -1.25
N GLU A 26 8.32 -6.11 -1.79
CA GLU A 26 8.31 -6.51 -3.20
C GLU A 26 8.15 -5.30 -4.13
N ALA A 27 7.36 -4.30 -3.75
CA ALA A 27 7.25 -3.06 -4.50
C ALA A 27 8.57 -2.27 -4.54
N ALA A 28 9.26 -2.16 -3.40
CA ALA A 28 10.57 -1.51 -3.34
C ALA A 28 11.61 -2.23 -4.20
N LYS A 29 11.64 -3.55 -4.16
CA LYS A 29 12.51 -4.39 -5.00
C LYS A 29 12.20 -4.17 -6.47
N LYS A 30 10.93 -4.27 -6.87
CA LYS A 30 10.48 -4.04 -8.24
C LYS A 30 10.79 -2.62 -8.75
N ALA A 31 10.63 -1.60 -7.91
CA ALA A 31 11.00 -0.23 -8.24
C ALA A 31 12.51 -0.09 -8.48
N LYS A 32 13.35 -0.71 -7.66
CA LYS A 32 14.81 -0.72 -7.87
C LYS A 32 15.21 -1.45 -9.13
N GLU A 33 14.60 -2.58 -9.45
CA GLU A 33 14.84 -3.32 -10.71
C GLU A 33 14.47 -2.49 -11.95
N ARG A 34 13.47 -1.59 -11.82
CA ARG A 34 13.07 -0.61 -12.85
C ARG A 34 13.96 0.64 -12.92
N GLY A 35 15.00 0.73 -12.08
CA GLY A 35 15.93 1.85 -12.06
C GLY A 35 15.47 3.07 -11.25
N CYS A 36 14.55 2.91 -10.33
CA CYS A 36 14.16 3.98 -9.40
C CYS A 36 15.38 4.54 -8.66
N THR A 37 15.56 5.85 -8.69
CA THR A 37 16.70 6.56 -8.08
C THR A 37 16.39 7.15 -6.72
N CYS A 38 15.12 7.24 -6.32
CA CYS A 38 14.74 7.76 -5.02
C CYS A 38 15.20 6.86 -3.88
N GLY A 39 15.40 7.44 -2.69
CA GLY A 39 15.61 6.70 -1.45
C GLY A 39 14.29 6.06 -1.01
N ILE A 40 14.29 4.75 -0.81
CA ILE A 40 13.12 4.00 -0.34
C ILE A 40 13.42 3.48 1.06
N TYR A 41 12.59 3.86 2.01
CA TYR A 41 12.63 3.37 3.38
C TYR A 41 11.34 2.58 3.64
N ALA A 42 11.46 1.27 3.74
CA ALA A 42 10.35 0.40 4.13
C ALA A 42 10.39 0.22 5.66
N ALA A 43 9.28 0.51 6.30
CA ALA A 43 9.11 0.28 7.72
C ALA A 43 7.82 -0.50 7.95
N THR A 44 7.91 -1.58 8.72
CA THR A 44 6.74 -2.24 9.28
C THR A 44 6.60 -1.76 10.72
N THR A 45 5.55 -1.02 10.97
CA THR A 45 5.17 -0.60 12.32
C THR A 45 4.01 -1.45 12.79
N VAL A 46 3.64 -1.31 14.05
CA VAL A 46 2.38 -1.86 14.55
C VAL A 46 1.25 -0.91 14.13
N GLY A 47 0.87 -0.94 12.83
CA GLY A 47 -0.14 -0.07 12.20
C GLY A 47 0.33 0.49 10.85
N GLU A 48 -0.49 0.60 9.85
CA GLU A 48 -0.27 0.52 8.41
C GLU A 48 -0.64 1.76 7.56
N GLU A 49 -0.34 1.75 6.27
CA GLU A 49 -1.00 2.06 4.97
C GLU A 49 -0.75 3.39 4.24
N LEU A 50 -0.67 3.35 2.85
CA LEU A 50 -0.39 4.51 1.99
C LEU A 50 -0.84 4.39 0.52
N THR A 51 -1.40 5.43 -0.16
CA THR A 51 -1.71 5.46 -1.61
C THR A 51 -1.43 6.73 -2.40
N LYS A 52 -1.36 6.62 -3.78
CA LYS A 52 -1.56 7.70 -4.76
C LYS A 52 -2.30 7.23 -6.03
N HIS A 53 -3.28 8.01 -6.48
CA HIS A 53 -4.26 7.69 -7.52
C HIS A 53 -3.71 7.60 -8.96
N GLY A 54 -2.66 8.35 -9.27
CA GLY A 54 -2.04 8.35 -10.60
C GLY A 54 -1.38 7.03 -10.95
N ALA A 55 -0.73 6.37 -9.99
CA ALA A 55 -0.05 5.09 -10.20
C ALA A 55 -1.02 3.97 -10.57
N ALA A 56 -2.18 3.88 -9.93
CA ALA A 56 -3.20 2.88 -10.24
C ALA A 56 -3.74 3.00 -11.67
N ARG A 57 -3.82 4.22 -12.19
CA ARG A 57 -4.25 4.48 -13.57
C ARG A 57 -3.22 4.00 -14.59
N ASN A 58 -1.92 4.19 -14.32
CA ASN A 58 -0.84 3.79 -15.21
C ASN A 58 -0.68 2.26 -15.34
N VAL A 59 -0.97 1.52 -14.29
CA VAL A 59 -0.88 0.04 -14.30
C VAL A 59 -2.22 -0.65 -14.64
N HIS A 60 -3.25 0.12 -14.98
CA HIS A 60 -4.58 -0.39 -15.39
C HIS A 60 -5.24 -1.34 -14.39
N ILE A 61 -5.03 -1.12 -13.10
CA ILE A 61 -5.58 -1.93 -12.02
C ILE A 61 -7.00 -1.49 -11.68
N LYS A 62 -7.87 -2.43 -11.39
CA LYS A 62 -9.20 -2.17 -10.83
C LYS A 62 -9.03 -1.77 -9.36
N TYR A 63 -9.49 -0.59 -9.00
CA TYR A 63 -9.47 -0.10 -7.63
C TYR A 63 -10.82 0.53 -7.27
N GLN A 64 -11.09 0.61 -5.99
CA GLN A 64 -12.27 1.25 -5.44
C GLN A 64 -11.85 2.43 -4.56
N TRP A 65 -12.70 3.45 -4.52
CA TRP A 65 -12.55 4.57 -3.63
C TRP A 65 -13.25 4.26 -2.32
N GLU A 66 -12.53 4.42 -1.23
CA GLU A 66 -13.11 4.43 0.11
C GLU A 66 -13.11 5.85 0.64
N ASN A 67 -14.29 6.34 1.06
CA ASN A 67 -14.45 7.63 1.71
C ASN A 67 -14.55 7.43 3.21
N GLY A 68 -13.45 7.61 3.91
CA GLY A 68 -13.43 7.65 5.38
C GLY A 68 -13.98 8.98 5.91
N CYS A 69 -14.78 8.93 6.95
CA CYS A 69 -15.32 10.11 7.62
C CYS A 69 -14.30 10.80 8.53
N GLY A 70 -13.19 11.29 7.97
CA GLY A 70 -12.22 12.13 8.68
C GLY A 70 -11.18 11.38 9.54
N ARG A 71 -11.22 10.05 9.60
CA ARG A 71 -10.21 9.20 10.21
C ARG A 71 -10.02 7.93 9.41
N THR A 72 -8.76 7.51 9.24
CA THR A 72 -8.43 6.24 8.59
C THR A 72 -8.45 5.07 9.58
N CYS A 73 -8.38 5.35 10.87
CA CYS A 73 -8.20 4.36 11.95
C CYS A 73 -6.88 3.57 11.81
N THR A 74 -5.88 4.17 11.16
CA THR A 74 -4.56 3.61 10.93
C THR A 74 -3.47 4.57 11.46
N ASP A 75 -2.20 4.16 11.46
CA ASP A 75 -1.06 5.02 11.80
C ASP A 75 -0.92 6.22 10.87
N ALA A 76 -1.54 6.20 9.70
CA ALA A 76 -1.60 7.33 8.78
C ALA A 76 -2.17 8.58 9.46
N ASP A 77 -3.14 8.43 10.37
CA ASP A 77 -3.72 9.52 11.14
C ASP A 77 -2.70 10.23 12.04
N ALA A 78 -1.72 9.52 12.55
CA ALA A 78 -0.63 10.07 13.35
C ALA A 78 0.52 10.59 12.49
N ILE A 79 0.84 9.87 11.41
CA ILE A 79 1.96 10.21 10.52
C ILE A 79 1.72 11.55 9.81
N HIS A 80 0.51 11.76 9.25
CA HIS A 80 0.23 13.00 8.52
C HIS A 80 0.26 14.25 9.41
N MET A 81 0.03 14.09 10.71
CA MET A 81 0.09 15.17 11.71
C MET A 81 1.51 15.38 12.29
N ALA A 82 2.45 14.49 11.98
CA ALA A 82 3.78 14.57 12.54
C ALA A 82 4.60 15.74 11.96
N ALA A 83 5.47 16.33 12.77
CA ALA A 83 6.36 17.44 12.41
C ALA A 83 5.62 18.64 11.80
N ARG A 84 5.83 18.93 10.51
CA ARG A 84 5.19 20.01 9.76
C ARG A 84 4.08 19.51 8.81
N GLY A 85 3.61 18.31 9.04
CA GLY A 85 2.73 17.57 8.13
C GLY A 85 3.52 16.71 7.15
N ILE A 86 3.22 15.43 7.13
CA ILE A 86 3.81 14.47 6.18
C ILE A 86 2.71 14.10 5.19
N PRO A 87 2.90 14.34 3.88
CA PRO A 87 1.96 13.89 2.87
C PRO A 87 1.75 12.39 2.98
N THR A 88 0.55 12.00 3.31
CA THR A 88 0.21 10.62 3.67
C THR A 88 -1.05 10.19 2.94
N THR A 89 -1.11 8.95 2.55
CA THR A 89 -2.26 8.35 1.90
C THR A 89 -2.33 6.86 2.28
N VAL A 90 -3.49 6.24 2.13
CA VAL A 90 -3.76 4.87 2.57
C VAL A 90 -4.15 4.00 1.38
N MET A 91 -3.61 2.80 1.30
CA MET A 91 -3.97 1.78 0.32
C MET A 91 -4.37 0.50 1.04
N SER A 92 -5.64 0.15 0.96
CA SER A 92 -6.19 -1.04 1.60
C SER A 92 -6.21 -2.23 0.65
N ILE A 93 -5.91 -3.41 1.18
CA ILE A 93 -6.04 -4.69 0.49
C ILE A 93 -7.39 -5.28 0.89
N PRO A 94 -8.25 -5.68 -0.07
CA PRO A 94 -9.51 -6.33 0.27
C PRO A 94 -9.28 -7.66 1.00
N LEU A 95 -9.61 -7.70 2.28
CA LEU A 95 -9.58 -8.91 3.10
C LEU A 95 -10.98 -9.38 3.46
N ARG A 96 -11.21 -10.69 3.39
CA ARG A 96 -12.37 -11.29 4.03
C ARG A 96 -11.99 -11.83 5.40
N TYR A 97 -12.91 -11.66 6.35
CA TYR A 97 -12.74 -12.13 7.72
C TYR A 97 -11.56 -11.48 8.45
N MET A 98 -11.29 -10.20 8.16
CA MET A 98 -10.28 -9.40 8.85
C MET A 98 -10.45 -9.53 10.37
N HIS A 99 -9.33 -9.58 11.11
CA HIS A 99 -9.27 -9.79 12.56
C HIS A 99 -9.79 -11.16 13.05
N ASN A 100 -9.99 -12.13 12.16
CA ASN A 100 -10.35 -13.50 12.51
C ASN A 100 -9.12 -14.44 12.43
N PRO A 101 -9.20 -15.65 13.04
CA PRO A 101 -8.10 -16.61 12.99
C PRO A 101 -7.71 -17.11 11.60
N ALA A 102 -8.59 -16.92 10.60
CA ALA A 102 -8.34 -17.24 9.22
C ALA A 102 -8.90 -16.14 8.34
N GLU A 103 -8.02 -15.45 7.63
CA GLU A 103 -8.33 -14.36 6.72
C GLU A 103 -8.09 -14.82 5.29
N VAL A 104 -8.81 -14.21 4.33
CA VAL A 104 -8.72 -14.59 2.92
C VAL A 104 -8.48 -13.34 2.07
N CYS A 105 -7.47 -13.38 1.21
CA CYS A 105 -7.19 -12.36 0.19
C CYS A 105 -7.16 -12.96 -1.22
N SER A 106 -7.24 -12.09 -2.23
CA SER A 106 -6.91 -12.41 -3.62
C SER A 106 -5.43 -12.12 -3.87
N MET A 107 -4.71 -13.04 -4.49
CA MET A 107 -3.32 -12.80 -4.88
C MET A 107 -3.23 -11.82 -6.06
N GLU A 108 -4.27 -11.70 -6.87
CA GLU A 108 -4.40 -10.66 -7.90
C GLU A 108 -4.41 -9.26 -7.26
N ASP A 109 -5.17 -9.07 -6.17
CA ASP A 109 -5.21 -7.80 -5.43
C ASP A 109 -3.85 -7.48 -4.79
N VAL A 110 -3.19 -8.47 -4.20
CA VAL A 110 -1.83 -8.33 -3.64
C VAL A 110 -0.83 -7.89 -4.72
N GLN A 111 -0.84 -8.55 -5.89
CA GLN A 111 0.04 -8.18 -7.00
C GLN A 111 -0.29 -6.78 -7.52
N GLY A 112 -1.58 -6.43 -7.60
CA GLY A 112 -2.04 -5.11 -7.97
C GLY A 112 -1.49 -4.01 -7.05
N CYS A 113 -1.52 -4.22 -5.75
CA CYS A 113 -0.94 -3.29 -4.78
C CYS A 113 0.58 -3.12 -4.96
N ILE A 114 1.31 -4.22 -5.20
CA ILE A 114 2.75 -4.17 -5.50
C ILE A 114 3.02 -3.32 -6.74
N ASP A 115 2.25 -3.51 -7.80
CA ASP A 115 2.42 -2.82 -9.07
C ASP A 115 2.12 -1.33 -8.97
N VAL A 116 1.05 -0.96 -8.29
CA VAL A 116 0.69 0.45 -8.01
C VAL A 116 1.80 1.15 -7.22
N LEU A 117 2.28 0.51 -6.16
CA LEU A 117 3.30 1.11 -5.31
C LEU A 117 4.65 1.21 -6.03
N ALA A 118 5.04 0.19 -6.80
CA ALA A 118 6.26 0.23 -7.60
C ALA A 118 6.21 1.34 -8.67
N GLU A 119 5.08 1.48 -9.36
CA GLU A 119 4.87 2.56 -10.34
C GLU A 119 4.93 3.93 -9.70
N PHE A 120 4.29 4.09 -8.54
CA PHE A 120 4.36 5.32 -7.76
C PHE A 120 5.80 5.68 -7.39
N LEU A 121 6.58 4.73 -6.85
CA LEU A 121 7.97 4.93 -6.48
C LEU A 121 8.86 5.30 -7.69
N CYS A 122 8.60 4.71 -8.85
CA CYS A 122 9.30 5.06 -10.09
C CYS A 122 8.94 6.46 -10.61
N GLY A 123 7.72 6.92 -10.32
CA GLY A 123 7.23 8.25 -10.73
C GLY A 123 7.66 9.40 -9.80
N ILE A 124 8.31 9.11 -8.66
CA ILE A 124 8.83 10.13 -7.77
C ILE A 124 10.15 10.69 -8.33
N GLY A 125 10.09 11.90 -8.86
CA GLY A 125 11.27 12.67 -9.27
C GLY A 125 11.79 13.59 -8.17
N SER A 126 12.97 14.17 -8.39
CA SER A 126 13.57 15.17 -7.49
C SER A 126 12.81 16.51 -7.46
N ASP A 127 11.91 16.70 -8.40
CA ASP A 127 11.08 17.90 -8.62
C ASP A 127 9.69 17.77 -7.97
N ILE A 128 9.40 16.67 -7.30
CA ILE A 128 8.11 16.47 -6.65
C ILE A 128 7.89 17.51 -5.54
N CYS A 129 6.87 18.34 -5.69
CA CYS A 129 6.42 19.23 -4.63
C CYS A 129 5.48 18.46 -3.69
N LEU A 130 5.91 18.29 -2.45
CA LEU A 130 5.12 17.64 -1.38
C LEU A 130 4.39 18.65 -0.49
N LYS A 131 4.47 19.94 -0.81
CA LYS A 131 3.80 20.99 -0.05
C LYS A 131 2.41 21.26 -0.65
N PRO A 132 1.32 21.13 0.11
CA PRO A 132 -0.05 21.17 -0.43
C PRO A 132 -0.46 22.51 -1.05
N LEU A 133 0.23 23.60 -0.72
CA LEU A 133 -0.11 24.98 -1.12
C LEU A 133 0.94 25.67 -2.02
N GLU A 134 1.97 24.95 -2.43
CA GLU A 134 3.05 25.50 -3.28
C GLU A 134 3.13 24.86 -4.68
N GLY A 135 2.05 24.14 -5.08
CA GLY A 135 1.94 23.49 -6.40
C GLY A 135 1.16 24.33 -7.40
#